data_8b83e2c7aa6f50a789bde931b52a6b0b
#
_entry.id   8b83e2c7aa6f50a789bde931b52a6b0b
#
_cell.length_a   1.000
_cell.length_b   1.000
_cell.length_c   1.000
_cell.angle_alpha   90.00
_cell.angle_beta   90.00
_cell.angle_gamma   90.00
#
_symmetry.space_group_name_H-M   'P 1'
#
loop_
_entity.id
_entity.type
_entity.pdbx_description
1 polymer ?
#
loop_
_entity_poly.entity_id
_entity_poly.type
_entity_poly.pdbx_seq_one_letter_code
_entity_poly.pdbx_strand_id
1 'polypeptide(L)'
;MKLLLLVGNGAVGKMTVGQELMKQTGLRLFHNHMTIEPVLEIFGQFHRNAILQMREVIFREFAKTDNDGMIHTVMWAFDCPEDWDYVNHVVDIFKEQNAEIYCVELVAPQEIRLLRNETANRLAYKPSKRDVDQSRERVIEMDRQYRFESNPGEIPFENYMRIDNSYLEPETVAAMIKERFCL
;
A
#
# COMPACT_ATOMS: atom_id res chain seq x y z
N MET A 1 18.67 1.61 -5.68
CA MET A 1 17.52 1.21 -4.84
C MET A 1 16.32 2.07 -5.21
N LYS A 2 15.13 1.48 -5.25
CA LYS A 2 13.87 2.21 -5.49
C LYS A 2 12.88 1.97 -4.36
N LEU A 3 12.13 3.01 -3.94
CA LEU A 3 10.94 2.85 -3.09
C LEU A 3 9.71 3.23 -3.91
N LEU A 4 8.81 2.31 -4.15
CA LEU A 4 7.51 2.56 -4.76
C LEU A 4 6.42 2.49 -3.70
N LEU A 5 5.85 3.64 -3.38
CA LEU A 5 4.66 3.74 -2.54
C LEU A 5 3.43 3.47 -3.39
N LEU A 6 2.70 2.40 -3.08
CA LEU A 6 1.45 2.06 -3.72
C LEU A 6 0.31 2.43 -2.77
N VAL A 7 -0.31 3.59 -3.01
CA VAL A 7 -1.26 4.22 -2.10
C VAL A 7 -2.70 4.12 -2.59
N GLY A 8 -3.65 4.41 -1.72
CA GLY A 8 -5.08 4.42 -2.03
C GLY A 8 -5.92 3.74 -0.94
N ASN A 9 -7.20 3.73 -1.15
CA ASN A 9 -8.21 3.32 -0.21
C ASN A 9 -8.20 1.81 0.13
N GLY A 10 -8.94 1.42 1.17
CA GLY A 10 -9.19 0.01 1.50
C GLY A 10 -9.80 -0.76 0.32
N ALA A 11 -9.29 -1.97 0.07
CA ALA A 11 -9.75 -2.88 -1.00
C ALA A 11 -9.62 -2.36 -2.45
N VAL A 12 -8.88 -1.26 -2.71
CA VAL A 12 -8.67 -0.74 -4.06
C VAL A 12 -7.80 -1.63 -4.98
N GLY A 13 -7.11 -2.63 -4.40
CA GLY A 13 -6.32 -3.59 -5.18
C GLY A 13 -4.79 -3.47 -5.00
N LYS A 14 -4.29 -2.60 -4.11
CA LYS A 14 -2.85 -2.36 -3.90
C LYS A 14 -1.99 -3.63 -3.80
N MET A 15 -2.42 -4.59 -2.96
CA MET A 15 -1.67 -5.83 -2.77
C MET A 15 -1.60 -6.65 -4.07
N THR A 16 -2.71 -6.83 -4.77
CA THR A 16 -2.77 -7.62 -6.00
C THR A 16 -1.95 -6.97 -7.12
N VAL A 17 -2.09 -5.67 -7.31
CA VAL A 17 -1.25 -4.90 -8.25
C VAL A 17 0.22 -4.99 -7.86
N GLY A 18 0.54 -4.88 -6.56
CA GLY A 18 1.92 -5.03 -6.07
C GLY A 18 2.49 -6.45 -6.32
N GLN A 19 1.66 -7.49 -6.20
CA GLN A 19 2.05 -8.87 -6.55
C GLN A 19 2.38 -9.01 -8.04
N GLU A 20 1.56 -8.43 -8.92
CA GLU A 20 1.80 -8.47 -10.36
C GLU A 20 3.01 -7.61 -10.77
N LEU A 21 3.19 -6.46 -10.15
CA LEU A 21 4.36 -5.62 -10.38
C LEU A 21 5.66 -6.31 -9.93
N MET A 22 5.63 -7.01 -8.80
CA MET A 22 6.76 -7.82 -8.33
C MET A 22 7.15 -8.93 -9.32
N LYS A 23 6.18 -9.54 -10.03
CA LYS A 23 6.45 -10.56 -11.07
C LYS A 23 7.09 -9.96 -12.32
N GLN A 24 6.81 -8.69 -12.61
CA GLN A 24 7.25 -8.00 -13.82
C GLN A 24 8.53 -7.19 -13.64
N THR A 25 8.99 -7.03 -12.39
CA THR A 25 10.15 -6.20 -12.02
C THR A 25 11.02 -6.93 -11.00
N GLY A 26 12.20 -6.38 -10.66
CA GLY A 26 13.04 -6.83 -9.55
C GLY A 26 12.60 -6.36 -8.16
N LEU A 27 11.52 -5.56 -8.07
CA LEU A 27 11.06 -4.98 -6.81
C LEU A 27 10.43 -6.04 -5.90
N ARG A 28 10.55 -5.85 -4.58
CA ARG A 28 9.97 -6.74 -3.56
C ARG A 28 8.73 -6.11 -2.95
N LEU A 29 7.64 -6.88 -2.89
CA LEU A 29 6.40 -6.40 -2.28
C LEU A 29 6.44 -6.53 -0.76
N PHE A 30 6.21 -5.41 -0.08
CA PHE A 30 5.94 -5.34 1.35
C PHE A 30 4.56 -4.68 1.58
N HIS A 31 3.52 -5.50 1.63
CA HIS A 31 2.17 -4.99 1.90
C HIS A 31 1.90 -4.90 3.42
N ASN A 32 1.13 -3.91 3.85
CA ASN A 32 0.93 -3.59 5.26
C ASN A 32 0.37 -4.73 6.13
N HIS A 33 -0.35 -5.70 5.57
CA HIS A 33 -0.81 -6.86 6.34
C HIS A 33 0.30 -7.87 6.68
N MET A 34 1.48 -7.77 6.06
CA MET A 34 2.63 -8.62 6.45
C MET A 34 3.12 -8.34 7.88
N THR A 35 2.76 -7.19 8.45
CA THR A 35 3.04 -6.86 9.87
C THR A 35 1.77 -6.84 10.71
N ILE A 36 0.62 -6.58 10.13
CA ILE A 36 -0.65 -6.51 10.87
C ILE A 36 -1.10 -7.91 11.31
N GLU A 37 -1.08 -8.90 10.40
CA GLU A 37 -1.59 -10.25 10.70
C GLU A 37 -0.83 -10.93 11.85
N PRO A 38 0.52 -11.00 11.88
CA PRO A 38 1.23 -11.58 13.01
C PRO A 38 0.99 -10.83 14.32
N VAL A 39 0.85 -9.51 14.29
CA VAL A 39 0.53 -8.74 15.49
C VAL A 39 -0.87 -9.07 16.01
N LEU A 40 -1.86 -9.17 15.11
CA LEU A 40 -3.21 -9.59 15.50
C LEU A 40 -3.23 -11.01 16.08
N GLU A 41 -2.47 -11.93 15.52
CA GLU A 41 -2.36 -13.31 16.01
C GLU A 41 -1.73 -13.38 17.40
N ILE A 42 -0.63 -12.64 17.64
CA ILE A 42 0.12 -12.69 18.89
C ILE A 42 -0.60 -11.91 20.02
N PHE A 43 -1.13 -10.71 19.71
CA PHE A 43 -1.71 -9.81 20.71
C PHE A 43 -3.23 -9.96 20.87
N GLY A 44 -3.91 -10.69 19.97
CA GLY A 44 -5.36 -10.78 19.92
C GLY A 44 -6.08 -9.49 19.51
N GLN A 45 -5.33 -8.41 19.27
CA GLN A 45 -5.83 -7.09 18.90
C GLN A 45 -4.82 -6.29 18.09
N PHE A 46 -5.30 -5.22 17.45
CA PHE A 46 -4.44 -4.29 16.73
C PHE A 46 -3.53 -3.52 17.71
N HIS A 47 -2.22 -3.66 17.53
CA HIS A 47 -1.23 -2.99 18.37
C HIS A 47 -0.31 -2.10 17.53
N ARG A 48 -0.69 -0.82 17.38
CA ARG A 48 -0.05 0.13 16.45
C ARG A 48 1.48 0.19 16.64
N ASN A 49 1.93 0.31 17.88
CA ASN A 49 3.37 0.45 18.16
C ASN A 49 4.17 -0.78 17.74
N ALA A 50 3.67 -2.00 17.98
CA ALA A 50 4.34 -3.22 17.55
C ALA A 50 4.45 -3.29 16.01
N ILE A 51 3.36 -2.94 15.30
CA ILE A 51 3.34 -2.88 13.84
C ILE A 51 4.37 -1.89 13.31
N LEU A 52 4.41 -0.68 13.89
CA LEU A 52 5.35 0.36 13.43
C LEU A 52 6.81 -0.02 13.70
N GLN A 53 7.12 -0.62 14.86
CA GLN A 53 8.47 -1.10 15.17
C GLN A 53 8.92 -2.22 14.23
N MET A 54 8.04 -3.18 13.92
CA MET A 54 8.35 -4.23 12.94
C MET A 54 8.64 -3.63 11.56
N ARG A 55 7.86 -2.66 11.11
CA ARG A 55 8.06 -1.97 9.84
C ARG A 55 9.37 -1.19 9.83
N GLU A 56 9.66 -0.46 10.89
CA GLU A 56 10.91 0.30 11.05
C GLU A 56 12.14 -0.58 10.83
N VAL A 57 12.19 -1.73 11.50
CA VAL A 57 13.29 -2.69 11.32
C VAL A 57 13.38 -3.16 9.87
N ILE A 58 12.24 -3.55 9.26
CA ILE A 58 12.21 -4.03 7.89
C ILE A 58 12.69 -2.94 6.91
N PHE A 59 12.20 -1.71 7.04
CA PHE A 59 12.59 -0.61 6.13
C PHE A 59 14.09 -0.31 6.25
N ARG A 60 14.61 -0.14 7.47
CA ARG A 60 16.03 0.19 7.68
C ARG A 60 16.96 -0.92 7.21
N GLU A 61 16.63 -2.18 7.48
CA GLU A 61 17.49 -3.29 7.06
C GLU A 61 17.35 -3.54 5.56
N PHE A 62 16.13 -3.44 4.98
CA PHE A 62 15.95 -3.59 3.54
C PHE A 62 16.67 -2.50 2.74
N ALA A 63 16.61 -1.25 3.20
CA ALA A 63 17.25 -0.13 2.52
C ALA A 63 18.79 -0.25 2.42
N LYS A 64 19.42 -1.11 3.24
CA LYS A 64 20.85 -1.39 3.21
C LYS A 64 21.24 -2.54 2.27
N THR A 65 20.25 -3.22 1.69
CA THR A 65 20.50 -4.38 0.82
C THR A 65 20.77 -3.97 -0.63
N ASP A 66 21.28 -4.91 -1.43
CA ASP A 66 21.49 -4.75 -2.88
C ASP A 66 20.22 -5.08 -3.70
N ASN A 67 19.02 -5.14 -3.07
CA ASN A 67 17.77 -5.34 -3.80
C ASN A 67 17.46 -4.13 -4.69
N ASP A 68 16.78 -4.37 -5.82
CA ASP A 68 16.41 -3.32 -6.76
C ASP A 68 15.49 -2.27 -6.13
N GLY A 69 14.61 -2.71 -5.22
CA GLY A 69 13.73 -1.82 -4.46
C GLY A 69 12.54 -2.51 -3.82
N MET A 70 11.75 -1.69 -3.11
CA MET A 70 10.57 -2.12 -2.37
C MET A 70 9.31 -1.48 -2.93
N ILE A 71 8.25 -2.28 -3.06
CA ILE A 71 6.86 -1.82 -3.23
C ILE A 71 6.22 -1.82 -1.85
N HIS A 72 5.92 -0.66 -1.29
CA HIS A 72 5.22 -0.57 -0.01
C HIS A 72 3.78 -0.10 -0.18
N THR A 73 2.80 -0.89 0.32
CA THR A 73 1.40 -0.51 0.23
C THR A 73 0.95 0.31 1.43
N VAL A 74 0.35 1.46 1.18
CA VAL A 74 -0.12 2.39 2.23
C VAL A 74 -1.61 2.72 2.03
N MET A 75 -2.38 2.73 3.11
CA MET A 75 -3.61 3.51 3.19
C MET A 75 -3.20 4.88 3.72
N TRP A 76 -3.21 5.89 2.88
CA TRP A 76 -2.80 7.24 3.24
C TRP A 76 -4.04 8.13 3.33
N ALA A 77 -4.42 8.48 4.55
CA ALA A 77 -5.48 9.44 4.79
C ALA A 77 -4.88 10.86 4.68
N PHE A 78 -5.25 11.59 3.64
CA PHE A 78 -4.69 12.91 3.34
C PHE A 78 -5.14 14.01 4.31
N ASP A 79 -6.17 13.75 5.11
CA ASP A 79 -6.68 14.59 6.20
C ASP A 79 -6.18 14.17 7.59
N CYS A 80 -5.22 13.22 7.66
CA CYS A 80 -4.64 12.71 8.90
C CYS A 80 -3.13 13.04 8.95
N PRO A 81 -2.68 13.99 9.80
CA PRO A 81 -1.27 14.37 9.91
C PRO A 81 -0.34 13.20 10.22
N GLU A 82 -0.79 12.25 11.05
CA GLU A 82 0.00 11.08 11.44
C GLU A 82 0.32 10.15 10.26
N ASP A 83 -0.53 10.13 9.24
CA ASP A 83 -0.27 9.36 8.02
C ASP A 83 0.77 10.06 7.13
N TRP A 84 0.77 11.39 7.09
CA TRP A 84 1.82 12.19 6.45
C TRP A 84 3.16 11.98 7.12
N ASP A 85 3.21 12.06 8.46
CA ASP A 85 4.42 11.81 9.24
C ASP A 85 4.96 10.41 8.97
N TYR A 86 4.08 9.40 8.94
CA TYR A 86 4.47 8.03 8.61
C TYR A 86 5.05 7.90 7.19
N VAL A 87 4.39 8.46 6.18
CA VAL A 87 4.86 8.38 4.80
C VAL A 87 6.19 9.10 4.63
N ASN A 88 6.33 10.31 5.19
CA ASN A 88 7.57 11.07 5.15
C ASN A 88 8.71 10.31 5.84
N HIS A 89 8.46 9.74 7.01
CA HIS A 89 9.45 8.95 7.72
C HIS A 89 9.94 7.74 6.92
N VAL A 90 9.03 6.98 6.28
CA VAL A 90 9.42 5.88 5.40
C VAL A 90 10.26 6.36 4.23
N VAL A 91 9.87 7.46 3.59
CA VAL A 91 10.61 8.07 2.48
C VAL A 91 12.01 8.49 2.91
N ASP A 92 12.14 9.09 4.09
CA ASP A 92 13.44 9.55 4.61
C ASP A 92 14.40 8.37 4.85
N ILE A 93 13.94 7.25 5.42
CA ILE A 93 14.75 6.03 5.59
C ILE A 93 15.37 5.59 4.25
N PHE A 94 14.59 5.57 3.18
CA PHE A 94 15.08 5.15 1.86
C PHE A 94 15.95 6.22 1.20
N LYS A 95 15.64 7.51 1.38
CA LYS A 95 16.47 8.62 0.88
C LYS A 95 17.85 8.66 1.54
N GLU A 96 17.97 8.29 2.83
CA GLU A 96 19.28 8.12 3.50
C GLU A 96 20.20 7.14 2.76
N GLN A 97 19.63 6.21 1.98
CA GLN A 97 20.34 5.25 1.15
C GLN A 97 20.30 5.62 -0.35
N ASN A 98 20.06 6.89 -0.68
CA ASN A 98 19.98 7.45 -2.05
C ASN A 98 18.95 6.73 -2.95
N ALA A 99 17.85 6.24 -2.38
CA ALA A 99 16.79 5.60 -3.15
C ALA A 99 15.97 6.63 -3.95
N GLU A 100 15.59 6.23 -5.16
CA GLU A 100 14.60 6.96 -5.95
C GLU A 100 13.19 6.66 -5.42
N ILE A 101 12.37 7.69 -5.26
CA ILE A 101 11.03 7.60 -4.69
C ILE A 101 9.99 7.68 -5.81
N TYR A 102 9.06 6.72 -5.83
CA TYR A 102 7.93 6.63 -6.74
C TYR A 102 6.63 6.53 -5.94
N CYS A 103 5.57 7.17 -6.42
CA CYS A 103 4.25 7.09 -5.79
C CYS A 103 3.19 6.78 -6.84
N VAL A 104 2.42 5.73 -6.61
CA VAL A 104 1.28 5.36 -7.43
C VAL A 104 0.03 5.38 -6.57
N GLU A 105 -0.91 6.22 -6.94
CA GLU A 105 -2.22 6.28 -6.31
C GLU A 105 -3.23 5.48 -7.13
N LEU A 106 -3.81 4.44 -6.52
CA LEU A 106 -4.90 3.68 -7.09
C LEU A 106 -6.23 4.20 -6.54
N VAL A 107 -7.18 4.44 -7.44
CA VAL A 107 -8.53 4.88 -7.09
C VAL A 107 -9.57 3.95 -7.73
N ALA A 108 -10.66 3.72 -7.00
CA ALA A 108 -11.86 3.04 -7.50
C ALA A 108 -13.06 3.39 -6.62
N PRO A 109 -14.27 3.49 -7.16
CA PRO A 109 -15.50 3.72 -6.41
C PRO A 109 -15.70 2.69 -5.30
N GLN A 110 -16.43 3.09 -4.24
CA GLN A 110 -16.65 2.23 -3.06
C GLN A 110 -17.31 0.90 -3.44
N GLU A 111 -18.29 0.90 -4.35
CA GLU A 111 -18.97 -0.31 -4.81
C GLU A 111 -18.00 -1.33 -5.41
N ILE A 112 -17.06 -0.91 -6.24
CA ILE A 112 -16.02 -1.79 -6.82
C ILE A 112 -15.09 -2.32 -5.72
N ARG A 113 -14.71 -1.47 -4.77
CA ARG A 113 -13.86 -1.88 -3.65
C ARG A 113 -14.54 -2.87 -2.71
N LEU A 114 -15.86 -2.73 -2.52
CA LEU A 114 -16.65 -3.69 -1.73
C LEU A 114 -16.71 -5.06 -2.40
N LEU A 115 -16.85 -5.14 -3.73
CA LEU A 115 -16.74 -6.40 -4.48
C LEU A 115 -15.34 -7.03 -4.33
N ARG A 116 -14.28 -6.21 -4.44
CA ARG A 116 -12.90 -6.66 -4.28
C ARG A 116 -12.56 -7.07 -2.85
N ASN A 117 -13.31 -6.59 -1.86
CA ASN A 117 -13.11 -6.93 -0.45
C ASN A 117 -13.31 -8.43 -0.16
N GLU A 118 -14.04 -9.13 -1.00
CA GLU A 118 -14.43 -10.54 -0.85
C GLU A 118 -13.59 -11.50 -1.73
N THR A 119 -12.60 -10.99 -2.45
CA THR A 119 -11.81 -11.81 -3.37
C THR A 119 -10.95 -12.86 -2.65
N ALA A 120 -10.84 -14.05 -3.25
CA ALA A 120 -10.07 -15.16 -2.70
C ALA A 120 -8.61 -14.77 -2.39
N ASN A 121 -7.95 -14.02 -3.27
CA ASN A 121 -6.59 -13.54 -3.05
C ASN A 121 -6.50 -12.67 -1.78
N ARG A 122 -7.45 -11.75 -1.59
CA ARG A 122 -7.46 -10.90 -0.38
C ARG A 122 -7.65 -11.72 0.89
N LEU A 123 -8.58 -12.67 0.91
CA LEU A 123 -8.89 -13.50 2.09
C LEU A 123 -7.77 -14.50 2.40
N ALA A 124 -7.00 -14.94 1.39
CA ALA A 124 -5.84 -15.78 1.58
C ALA A 124 -4.70 -15.04 2.30
N TYR A 125 -4.39 -13.82 1.86
CA TYR A 125 -3.27 -13.04 2.40
C TYR A 125 -3.62 -12.15 3.61
N LYS A 126 -4.91 -12.03 3.95
CA LYS A 126 -5.40 -11.20 5.07
C LYS A 126 -6.43 -11.96 5.90
N PRO A 127 -5.99 -12.93 6.73
CA PRO A 127 -6.89 -13.73 7.59
C PRO A 127 -7.85 -12.88 8.42
N SER A 128 -7.42 -11.72 8.92
CA SER A 128 -8.25 -10.76 9.65
C SER A 128 -9.42 -10.17 8.85
N LYS A 129 -9.50 -10.44 7.54
CA LYS A 129 -10.57 -9.99 6.64
C LYS A 129 -11.56 -11.09 6.23
N ARG A 130 -11.42 -12.30 6.82
CA ARG A 130 -12.30 -13.44 6.51
C ARG A 130 -13.71 -13.29 7.07
N ASP A 131 -13.89 -12.52 8.14
CA ASP A 131 -15.18 -11.98 8.51
C ASP A 131 -15.53 -10.86 7.49
N VAL A 132 -16.24 -11.28 6.45
CA VAL A 132 -16.53 -10.43 5.28
C VAL A 132 -17.45 -9.28 5.65
N ASP A 133 -18.45 -9.53 6.52
CA ASP A 133 -19.41 -8.52 6.96
C ASP A 133 -18.69 -7.43 7.77
N GLN A 134 -17.90 -7.80 8.76
CA GLN A 134 -17.08 -6.86 9.54
C GLN A 134 -16.07 -6.13 8.65
N SER A 135 -15.43 -6.83 7.70
CA SER A 135 -14.48 -6.22 6.77
C SER A 135 -15.17 -5.21 5.84
N ARG A 136 -16.41 -5.48 5.41
CA ARG A 136 -17.23 -4.58 4.61
C ARG A 136 -17.61 -3.32 5.37
N GLU A 137 -18.14 -3.49 6.59
CA GLU A 137 -18.46 -2.36 7.48
C GLU A 137 -17.24 -1.46 7.71
N ARG A 138 -16.07 -2.08 7.94
CA ARG A 138 -14.82 -1.34 8.13
C ARG A 138 -14.43 -0.51 6.92
N VAL A 139 -14.61 -1.01 5.68
CA VAL A 139 -14.33 -0.23 4.46
C VAL A 139 -15.24 0.99 4.40
N ILE A 140 -16.54 0.82 4.66
CA ILE A 140 -17.53 1.90 4.63
C ILE A 140 -17.25 2.95 5.71
N GLU A 141 -16.93 2.50 6.92
CA GLU A 141 -16.63 3.38 8.05
C GLU A 141 -15.38 4.23 7.79
N MET A 142 -14.30 3.61 7.30
CA MET A 142 -13.07 4.31 6.98
C MET A 142 -13.27 5.39 5.91
N ASP A 143 -14.11 5.11 4.91
CA ASP A 143 -14.45 6.12 3.88
C ASP A 143 -15.25 7.32 4.42
N ARG A 144 -16.00 7.11 5.51
CA ARG A 144 -16.73 8.19 6.17
C ARG A 144 -15.85 9.05 7.06
N GLN A 145 -14.82 8.44 7.63
CA GLN A 145 -13.94 9.08 8.62
C GLN A 145 -12.77 9.82 7.97
N TYR A 146 -12.26 9.32 6.84
CA TYR A 146 -11.01 9.80 6.25
C TYR A 146 -11.11 9.99 4.75
N ARG A 147 -10.29 10.91 4.25
CA ARG A 147 -10.09 11.14 2.82
C ARG A 147 -8.86 10.39 2.32
N PHE A 148 -9.06 9.33 1.53
CA PHE A 148 -7.99 8.50 0.97
C PHE A 148 -7.67 8.78 -0.50
N GLU A 149 -8.28 9.79 -1.08
CA GLU A 149 -7.96 10.27 -2.43
C GLU A 149 -7.34 11.66 -2.34
N SER A 150 -6.23 11.84 -3.05
CA SER A 150 -5.52 13.12 -3.05
C SER A 150 -6.28 14.19 -3.83
N ASN A 151 -6.14 15.43 -3.40
CA ASN A 151 -6.49 16.58 -4.22
C ASN A 151 -5.44 16.80 -5.33
N PRO A 152 -5.78 17.47 -6.42
CA PRO A 152 -4.80 17.83 -7.45
C PRO A 152 -3.59 18.56 -6.86
N GLY A 153 -2.37 18.04 -7.10
CA GLY A 153 -1.12 18.62 -6.64
C GLY A 153 -0.80 18.40 -5.15
N GLU A 154 -1.57 17.60 -4.42
CA GLU A 154 -1.37 17.35 -2.99
C GLU A 154 -0.20 16.39 -2.72
N ILE A 155 0.04 15.40 -3.59
CA ILE A 155 1.16 14.47 -3.47
C ILE A 155 2.44 15.14 -3.97
N PRO A 156 3.48 15.30 -3.10
CA PRO A 156 4.65 16.13 -3.41
C PRO A 156 5.78 15.38 -4.12
N PHE A 157 5.50 14.19 -4.68
CA PHE A 157 6.54 13.38 -5.32
C PHE A 157 6.61 13.67 -6.82
N GLU A 158 7.81 13.90 -7.34
CA GLU A 158 8.05 14.13 -8.76
C GLU A 158 7.63 12.91 -9.62
N ASN A 159 7.99 11.70 -9.17
CA ASN A 159 7.58 10.46 -9.81
C ASN A 159 6.22 10.00 -9.27
N TYR A 160 5.18 10.71 -9.63
CA TYR A 160 3.81 10.41 -9.23
C TYR A 160 2.93 10.01 -10.42
N MET A 161 2.02 9.08 -10.16
CA MET A 161 1.00 8.61 -11.10
C MET A 161 -0.30 8.27 -10.36
N ARG A 162 -1.45 8.73 -10.87
CA ARG A 162 -2.78 8.33 -10.39
C ARG A 162 -3.44 7.46 -11.44
N ILE A 163 -4.03 6.33 -11.02
CA ILE A 163 -4.71 5.38 -11.90
C ILE A 163 -6.09 5.06 -11.31
N ASP A 164 -7.14 5.36 -12.09
CA ASP A 164 -8.45 4.72 -11.86
C ASP A 164 -8.35 3.29 -12.38
N ASN A 165 -8.32 2.34 -11.44
CA ASN A 165 -8.20 0.93 -11.76
C ASN A 165 -9.52 0.16 -11.66
N SER A 166 -10.67 0.85 -11.71
CA SER A 166 -12.01 0.28 -11.50
C SER A 166 -12.28 -0.94 -12.39
N TYR A 167 -11.88 -0.85 -13.66
CA TYR A 167 -12.14 -1.86 -14.68
C TYR A 167 -10.86 -2.40 -15.32
N LEU A 168 -9.72 -2.24 -14.66
CA LEU A 168 -8.43 -2.74 -15.14
C LEU A 168 -8.02 -3.99 -14.36
N GLU A 169 -7.50 -4.97 -15.10
CA GLU A 169 -6.89 -6.13 -14.50
C GLU A 169 -5.58 -5.74 -13.79
N PRO A 170 -5.23 -6.38 -12.66
CA PRO A 170 -4.02 -6.05 -11.90
C PRO A 170 -2.73 -6.12 -12.73
N GLU A 171 -2.63 -7.07 -13.65
CA GLU A 171 -1.50 -7.22 -14.57
C GLU A 171 -1.34 -6.03 -15.50
N THR A 172 -2.47 -5.50 -16.00
CA THR A 172 -2.49 -4.29 -16.85
C THR A 172 -2.02 -3.08 -16.06
N VAL A 173 -2.53 -2.90 -14.84
CA VAL A 173 -2.11 -1.80 -13.96
C VAL A 173 -0.61 -1.89 -13.65
N ALA A 174 -0.11 -3.09 -13.36
CA ALA A 174 1.32 -3.32 -13.13
C ALA A 174 2.17 -2.97 -14.36
N ALA A 175 1.73 -3.36 -15.57
CA ALA A 175 2.41 -3.01 -16.82
C ALA A 175 2.45 -1.49 -17.04
N MET A 176 1.35 -0.78 -16.80
CA MET A 176 1.29 0.69 -16.90
C MET A 176 2.29 1.37 -15.96
N ILE A 177 2.39 0.88 -14.71
CA ILE A 177 3.34 1.41 -13.72
C ILE A 177 4.78 1.16 -14.17
N LYS A 178 5.06 -0.07 -14.61
CA LYS A 178 6.39 -0.46 -15.11
C LYS A 178 6.82 0.40 -16.29
N GLU A 179 5.95 0.58 -17.27
CA GLU A 179 6.23 1.39 -18.46
C GLU A 179 6.47 2.87 -18.09
N ARG A 180 5.57 3.43 -17.26
CA ARG A 180 5.63 4.86 -16.88
C ARG A 180 6.93 5.23 -16.17
N PHE A 181 7.48 4.34 -15.35
CA PHE A 181 8.65 4.59 -14.52
C PHE A 181 9.90 3.83 -14.97
N CYS A 182 9.84 3.10 -16.07
CA CYS A 182 10.95 2.31 -16.61
C CYS A 182 11.55 1.34 -15.56
N LEU A 183 10.67 0.61 -14.84
CA LEU A 183 11.04 -0.31 -13.76
C LEU A 183 11.50 -1.68 -14.29
#